data_a6d2c9b62fed457c47aaaa5e34b74244
#
_entry.id   a6d2c9b62fed457c47aaaa5e34b74244
#
_cell.length_a   1.000
_cell.length_b   1.000
_cell.length_c   1.000
_cell.angle_alpha   90.00
_cell.angle_beta   90.00
_cell.angle_gamma   90.00
#
_symmetry.space_group_name_H-M   'P 1'
#
loop_
_entity.id
_entity.type
_entity.pdbx_description
1 polymer ?
#
loop_
_entity_poly.entity_id
_entity_poly.type
_entity_poly.pdbx_seq_one_letter_code
_entity_poly.pdbx_strand_id
1 'polypeptide(L)'
;MRTSSYAALVAVLVTWFVLPAVAHHSLTAEFENTTTTVKGVMTSIEWINPHIYIYFDVVDNDGKKIQYAVETFPPNHMRTRYGLSKQLLTADLAKKETLIVEVQPAKNGKPLGWLKQLTYPDGHFIKLTAEPGSAEAR
;
A
#
# COMPACT_ATOMS: atom_id res chain seq x y z
N MET A 1 47.45 -30.42 -16.10
CA MET A 1 46.26 -30.84 -15.33
C MET A 1 45.86 -29.90 -14.17
N ARG A 2 46.37 -28.69 -14.09
CA ARG A 2 46.02 -27.72 -13.02
C ARG A 2 45.02 -26.61 -13.41
N THR A 3 44.64 -26.52 -14.67
CA THR A 3 43.72 -25.47 -15.18
C THR A 3 42.21 -25.77 -14.96
N SER A 4 41.84 -27.05 -14.85
CA SER A 4 40.45 -27.44 -14.67
C SER A 4 39.90 -27.14 -13.27
N SER A 5 40.74 -27.08 -12.24
CA SER A 5 40.33 -26.84 -10.85
C SER A 5 39.97 -25.38 -10.60
N TYR A 6 40.64 -24.45 -11.29
CA TYR A 6 40.35 -23.01 -11.14
C TYR A 6 39.06 -22.60 -11.86
N ALA A 7 38.74 -23.25 -12.99
CA ALA A 7 37.48 -23.00 -13.70
C ALA A 7 36.27 -23.44 -12.88
N ALA A 8 36.34 -24.53 -12.16
CA ALA A 8 35.28 -25.00 -11.26
C ALA A 8 35.09 -24.05 -10.04
N LEU A 9 36.20 -23.54 -9.49
CA LEU A 9 36.13 -22.63 -8.35
C LEU A 9 35.53 -21.28 -8.73
N VAL A 10 35.85 -20.76 -9.91
CA VAL A 10 35.27 -19.50 -10.43
C VAL A 10 33.78 -19.66 -10.72
N ALA A 11 33.35 -20.78 -11.26
CA ALA A 11 31.92 -21.06 -11.51
C ALA A 11 31.12 -21.12 -10.23
N VAL A 12 31.66 -21.71 -9.14
CA VAL A 12 30.98 -21.76 -7.84
C VAL A 12 30.89 -20.38 -7.17
N LEU A 13 31.92 -19.54 -7.33
CA LEU A 13 31.91 -18.17 -6.76
C LEU A 13 30.91 -17.26 -7.49
N VAL A 14 30.69 -17.41 -8.80
CA VAL A 14 29.73 -16.61 -9.55
C VAL A 14 28.29 -16.97 -9.21
N THR A 15 28.00 -18.20 -8.87
CA THR A 15 26.63 -18.63 -8.50
C THR A 15 26.20 -18.16 -7.11
N TRP A 16 27.13 -17.80 -6.24
CA TRP A 16 26.81 -17.28 -4.89
C TRP A 16 26.45 -15.80 -4.87
N PHE A 17 26.69 -15.06 -5.96
CA PHE A 17 26.39 -13.63 -6.06
C PHE A 17 25.06 -13.32 -6.79
N VAL A 18 24.27 -14.31 -7.14
CA VAL A 18 22.88 -14.09 -7.57
C VAL A 18 22.03 -13.90 -6.31
N LEU A 19 22.20 -12.77 -5.64
CA LEU A 19 21.21 -12.29 -4.69
C LEU A 19 19.88 -12.18 -5.46
N PRO A 20 18.77 -12.71 -4.95
CA PRO A 20 17.48 -12.40 -5.54
C PRO A 20 17.36 -10.88 -5.52
N ALA A 21 17.36 -10.25 -6.68
CA ALA A 21 16.88 -8.89 -6.80
C ALA A 21 15.43 -8.94 -6.33
N VAL A 22 15.19 -8.56 -5.08
CA VAL A 22 13.85 -8.28 -4.60
C VAL A 22 13.38 -7.18 -5.52
N ALA A 23 12.60 -7.57 -6.53
CA ALA A 23 11.93 -6.63 -7.39
C ALA A 23 11.02 -5.83 -6.46
N HIS A 24 11.47 -4.63 -6.07
CA HIS A 24 10.59 -3.63 -5.52
C HIS A 24 9.55 -3.39 -6.60
N HIS A 25 8.37 -3.98 -6.44
CA HIS A 25 7.25 -3.72 -7.32
C HIS A 25 7.08 -2.20 -7.33
N SER A 26 7.26 -1.62 -8.51
CA SER A 26 7.02 -0.18 -8.67
C SER A 26 5.55 0.04 -8.38
N LEU A 27 5.23 0.76 -7.31
CA LEU A 27 3.85 1.11 -6.96
C LEU A 27 3.14 1.79 -8.14
N THR A 28 3.86 2.55 -8.96
CA THR A 28 3.34 3.14 -10.21
C THR A 28 2.98 2.10 -11.26
N ALA A 29 3.59 0.91 -11.24
CA ALA A 29 3.20 -0.19 -12.12
C ALA A 29 1.95 -0.92 -11.62
N GLU A 30 1.65 -0.84 -10.33
CA GLU A 30 0.55 -1.55 -9.69
C GLU A 30 -0.77 -0.78 -9.72
N PHE A 31 -0.74 0.55 -9.58
CA PHE A 31 -1.93 1.40 -9.48
C PHE A 31 -2.18 2.22 -10.74
N GLU A 32 -3.46 2.50 -11.01
CA GLU A 32 -3.89 3.40 -12.10
C GLU A 32 -3.51 4.86 -11.78
N ASN A 33 -3.38 5.68 -12.83
CA ASN A 33 -3.16 7.12 -12.67
C ASN A 33 -4.45 7.91 -12.39
N THR A 34 -5.61 7.25 -12.49
CA THR A 34 -6.92 7.85 -12.24
C THR A 34 -7.36 7.57 -10.83
N THR A 35 -8.09 8.50 -10.24
CA THR A 35 -8.65 8.36 -8.89
C THR A 35 -10.11 7.94 -8.98
N THR A 36 -10.50 7.01 -8.13
CA THR A 36 -11.89 6.62 -7.90
C THR A 36 -12.26 6.80 -6.43
N THR A 37 -13.57 6.84 -6.16
CA THR A 37 -14.09 7.01 -4.80
C THR A 37 -14.79 5.75 -4.35
N VAL A 38 -14.44 5.26 -3.19
CA VAL A 38 -15.14 4.18 -2.48
C VAL A 38 -15.73 4.73 -1.17
N LYS A 39 -16.88 4.19 -0.76
CA LYS A 39 -17.50 4.50 0.53
C LYS A 39 -17.57 3.23 1.36
N GLY A 40 -17.06 3.27 2.57
CA GLY A 40 -17.02 2.08 3.39
C GLY A 40 -16.79 2.35 4.86
N VAL A 41 -16.98 1.30 5.66
CA VAL A 41 -16.71 1.30 7.09
C VAL A 41 -15.38 0.59 7.32
N MET A 42 -14.48 1.23 8.05
CA MET A 42 -13.17 0.66 8.39
C MET A 42 -13.35 -0.59 9.24
N THR A 43 -12.67 -1.69 8.90
CA THR A 43 -12.77 -2.99 9.58
C THR A 43 -11.49 -3.43 10.25
N SER A 44 -10.33 -3.10 9.68
CA SER A 44 -9.04 -3.42 10.27
C SER A 44 -7.92 -2.54 9.73
N ILE A 45 -6.78 -2.55 10.41
CA ILE A 45 -5.59 -1.77 10.07
C ILE A 45 -4.36 -2.65 10.27
N GLU A 46 -3.55 -2.80 9.24
CA GLU A 46 -2.21 -3.36 9.30
C GLU A 46 -1.19 -2.21 9.31
N TRP A 47 -0.75 -1.85 10.51
CA TRP A 47 0.23 -0.77 10.71
C TRP A 47 1.64 -1.34 10.71
N ILE A 48 2.17 -1.65 9.53
CA ILE A 48 3.45 -2.35 9.31
C ILE A 48 4.30 -1.65 8.26
N ASN A 49 5.60 -1.99 8.21
CA ASN A 49 6.51 -1.63 7.12
C ASN A 49 6.45 -2.72 6.02
N PRO A 50 6.66 -2.39 4.75
CA PRO A 50 6.97 -1.05 4.21
C PRO A 50 5.75 -0.16 3.98
N HIS A 51 4.53 -0.69 4.00
CA HIS A 51 3.31 0.04 3.74
C HIS A 51 2.22 -0.33 4.76
N ILE A 52 1.37 0.65 5.06
CA ILE A 52 0.17 0.45 5.87
C ILE A 52 -0.96 0.01 4.96
N TYR A 53 -1.78 -0.93 5.44
CA TYR A 53 -3.05 -1.32 4.81
C TYR A 53 -4.20 -0.99 5.75
N ILE A 54 -5.22 -0.36 5.18
CA ILE A 54 -6.48 -0.06 5.86
C ILE A 54 -7.59 -0.79 5.11
N TYR A 55 -8.36 -1.62 5.80
CA TYR A 55 -9.41 -2.42 5.20
C TYR A 55 -10.77 -1.82 5.48
N PHE A 56 -11.60 -1.79 4.46
CA PHE A 56 -12.96 -1.27 4.49
C PHE A 56 -13.96 -2.31 4.01
N ASP A 57 -15.09 -2.42 4.68
CA ASP A 57 -16.28 -3.04 4.12
C ASP A 57 -16.95 -2.01 3.20
N VAL A 58 -17.02 -2.29 1.92
CA VAL A 58 -17.70 -1.48 0.91
C VAL A 58 -18.80 -2.28 0.24
N VAL A 59 -19.80 -1.59 -0.32
CA VAL A 59 -20.83 -2.21 -1.15
C VAL A 59 -20.48 -1.92 -2.60
N ASP A 60 -20.34 -2.95 -3.39
CA ASP A 60 -20.05 -2.83 -4.82
C ASP A 60 -21.29 -2.41 -5.63
N ASN A 61 -21.14 -2.26 -6.94
CA ASN A 61 -22.22 -1.82 -7.84
C ASN A 61 -23.38 -2.82 -7.93
N ASP A 62 -23.13 -4.08 -7.57
CA ASP A 62 -24.14 -5.15 -7.57
C ASP A 62 -24.83 -5.28 -6.19
N GLY A 63 -24.51 -4.39 -5.25
CA GLY A 63 -25.05 -4.41 -3.89
C GLY A 63 -24.39 -5.44 -2.96
N LYS A 64 -23.31 -6.08 -3.40
CA LYS A 64 -22.60 -7.07 -2.63
C LYS A 64 -21.55 -6.40 -1.73
N LYS A 65 -21.51 -6.84 -0.48
CA LYS A 65 -20.46 -6.41 0.46
C LYS A 65 -19.12 -7.09 0.12
N ILE A 66 -18.09 -6.28 -0.07
CA ILE A 66 -16.72 -6.73 -0.32
C ILE A 66 -15.76 -6.04 0.64
N GLN A 67 -14.66 -6.70 0.96
CA GLN A 67 -13.54 -6.07 1.65
C GLN A 67 -12.65 -5.37 0.63
N TYR A 68 -12.43 -4.07 0.80
CA TYR A 68 -11.54 -3.26 -0.01
C TYR A 68 -10.31 -2.89 0.79
N ALA A 69 -9.12 -3.17 0.26
CA ALA A 69 -7.86 -2.81 0.88
C ALA A 69 -7.38 -1.45 0.36
N VAL A 70 -6.88 -0.62 1.24
CA VAL A 70 -6.30 0.68 0.91
C VAL A 70 -4.86 0.72 1.41
N GLU A 71 -3.94 0.75 0.47
CA GLU A 71 -2.50 0.82 0.74
C GLU A 71 -2.04 2.27 0.84
N THR A 72 -1.07 2.55 1.71
CA THR A 72 -0.51 3.89 1.87
C THR A 72 0.96 3.82 2.32
N PHE A 73 1.56 4.96 2.57
CA PHE A 73 2.97 5.11 2.95
C PHE A 73 3.35 4.33 4.22
N PRO A 74 4.67 4.18 4.47
CA PRO A 74 5.16 3.58 5.71
C PRO A 74 4.67 4.31 6.96
N PRO A 75 4.58 3.60 8.10
CA PRO A 75 4.14 4.17 9.39
C PRO A 75 4.78 5.48 9.79
N ASN A 76 6.10 5.58 9.63
CA ASN A 76 6.83 6.79 10.00
C ASN A 76 6.47 7.97 9.11
N HIS A 77 6.33 7.74 7.80
CA HIS A 77 5.96 8.78 6.84
C HIS A 77 4.55 9.32 7.12
N MET A 78 3.57 8.43 7.33
CA MET A 78 2.20 8.83 7.64
C MET A 78 2.12 9.67 8.92
N ARG A 79 2.87 9.30 9.94
CA ARG A 79 2.91 10.03 11.21
C ARG A 79 3.54 11.41 11.07
N THR A 80 4.70 11.51 10.43
CA THR A 80 5.49 12.76 10.39
C THR A 80 4.97 13.75 9.36
N ARG A 81 4.48 13.27 8.22
CA ARG A 81 4.06 14.12 7.10
C ARG A 81 2.56 14.47 7.13
N TYR A 82 1.74 13.51 7.54
CA TYR A 82 0.28 13.64 7.50
C TYR A 82 -0.39 13.63 8.87
N GLY A 83 0.38 13.52 9.96
CA GLY A 83 -0.16 13.50 11.32
C GLY A 83 -0.99 12.26 11.65
N LEU A 84 -1.01 11.26 10.77
CA LEU A 84 -1.79 10.05 10.96
C LEU A 84 -1.01 9.01 11.76
N SER A 85 -1.59 8.51 12.83
CA SER A 85 -0.98 7.48 13.68
C SER A 85 -1.89 6.25 13.80
N LYS A 86 -1.29 5.11 14.20
CA LYS A 86 -2.05 3.90 14.50
C LYS A 86 -3.14 4.18 15.55
N GLN A 87 -2.82 4.97 16.55
CA GLN A 87 -3.74 5.30 17.64
C GLN A 87 -4.97 6.07 17.14
N LEU A 88 -4.78 7.07 16.27
CA LEU A 88 -5.87 7.82 15.67
C LEU A 88 -6.76 6.91 14.80
N LEU A 89 -6.17 6.14 13.90
CA LEU A 89 -6.93 5.20 13.06
C LEU A 89 -7.66 4.13 13.88
N THR A 90 -7.08 3.66 14.98
CA THR A 90 -7.76 2.71 15.88
C THR A 90 -8.97 3.35 16.56
N ALA A 91 -8.88 4.62 16.95
CA ALA A 91 -10.01 5.35 17.49
C ALA A 91 -11.11 5.54 16.43
N ASP A 92 -10.75 5.84 15.18
CA ASP A 92 -11.69 5.96 14.07
C ASP A 92 -12.34 4.62 13.71
N LEU A 93 -11.57 3.55 13.73
CA LEU A 93 -12.09 2.17 13.56
C LEU A 93 -13.20 1.85 14.56
N ALA A 94 -13.05 2.29 15.81
CA ALA A 94 -14.03 2.04 16.86
C ALA A 94 -15.36 2.78 16.65
N LYS A 95 -15.36 3.90 15.94
CA LYS A 95 -16.57 4.70 15.64
C LYS A 95 -17.51 4.01 14.66
N LYS A 96 -17.01 3.10 13.82
CA LYS A 96 -17.80 2.40 12.78
C LYS A 96 -18.54 3.33 11.83
N GLU A 97 -17.96 4.50 11.58
CA GLU A 97 -18.50 5.49 10.67
C GLU A 97 -18.20 5.13 9.20
N THR A 98 -19.09 5.56 8.31
CA THR A 98 -18.84 5.45 6.87
C THR A 98 -17.91 6.57 6.43
N LEU A 99 -16.76 6.20 5.88
CA LEU A 99 -15.77 7.12 5.35
C LEU A 99 -15.85 7.17 3.83
N ILE A 100 -15.44 8.31 3.25
CA ILE A 100 -15.25 8.46 1.81
C ILE A 100 -13.75 8.37 1.56
N VAL A 101 -13.36 7.43 0.70
CA VAL A 101 -11.96 7.12 0.43
C VAL A 101 -11.69 7.30 -1.06
N GLU A 102 -10.84 8.26 -1.40
CA GLU A 102 -10.33 8.42 -2.76
C GLU A 102 -9.06 7.60 -2.91
N VAL A 103 -9.01 6.77 -3.94
CA VAL A 103 -7.90 5.85 -4.21
C VAL A 103 -7.54 5.82 -5.68
N GLN A 104 -6.29 5.52 -5.98
CA GLN A 104 -5.88 5.03 -7.29
C GLN A 104 -6.06 3.52 -7.29
N PRO A 105 -6.99 2.94 -8.06
CA PRO A 105 -7.29 1.53 -8.00
C PRO A 105 -6.17 0.67 -8.59
N ALA A 106 -6.08 -0.58 -8.15
CA ALA A 106 -5.13 -1.53 -8.69
C ALA A 106 -5.48 -1.90 -10.14
N LYS A 107 -4.47 -1.89 -11.02
CA LYS A 107 -4.60 -2.21 -12.46
C LYS A 107 -5.08 -3.63 -12.74
N ASN A 108 -4.85 -4.54 -11.80
CA ASN A 108 -5.25 -5.94 -11.92
C ASN A 108 -6.71 -6.20 -11.55
N GLY A 109 -7.50 -5.16 -11.25
CA GLY A 109 -8.92 -5.25 -10.89
C GLY A 109 -9.22 -5.82 -9.51
N LYS A 110 -8.22 -6.08 -8.69
CA LYS A 110 -8.44 -6.48 -7.28
C LYS A 110 -9.07 -5.33 -6.48
N PRO A 111 -9.83 -5.61 -5.42
CA PRO A 111 -10.37 -4.60 -4.51
C PRO A 111 -9.28 -4.01 -3.61
N LEU A 112 -8.36 -3.31 -4.24
CA LEU A 112 -7.18 -2.68 -3.67
C LEU A 112 -6.97 -1.31 -4.33
N GLY A 113 -6.54 -0.31 -3.57
CA GLY A 113 -6.17 0.98 -4.11
C GLY A 113 -5.12 1.68 -3.25
N TRP A 114 -4.38 2.60 -3.87
CA TRP A 114 -3.47 3.49 -3.18
C TRP A 114 -4.22 4.71 -2.65
N LEU A 115 -4.06 5.03 -1.37
CA LEU A 115 -4.76 6.15 -0.71
C LEU A 115 -4.36 7.50 -1.31
N LYS A 116 -5.36 8.29 -1.70
CA LYS A 116 -5.20 9.70 -2.09
C LYS A 116 -5.84 10.64 -1.09
N GLN A 117 -7.04 10.30 -0.61
CA GLN A 117 -7.74 11.12 0.39
C GLN A 117 -8.67 10.25 1.24
N LEU A 118 -8.69 10.52 2.53
CA LEU A 118 -9.63 9.96 3.48
C LEU A 118 -10.48 11.10 4.03
N THR A 119 -11.80 11.04 3.83
CA THR A 119 -12.75 12.08 4.28
C THR A 119 -13.71 11.50 5.30
N TYR A 120 -13.86 12.20 6.39
CA TYR A 120 -14.68 11.85 7.55
C TYR A 120 -16.09 12.44 7.44
N PRO A 121 -17.08 11.92 8.21
CA PRO A 121 -18.47 12.39 8.14
C PRO A 121 -18.66 13.87 8.48
N ASP A 122 -17.81 14.44 9.33
CA ASP A 122 -17.80 15.86 9.70
C ASP A 122 -17.17 16.78 8.63
N GLY A 123 -16.66 16.19 7.54
CA GLY A 123 -16.08 16.89 6.41
C GLY A 123 -14.57 17.17 6.51
N HIS A 124 -13.93 16.89 7.65
CA HIS A 124 -12.47 16.97 7.68
C HIS A 124 -11.86 15.84 6.84
N PHE A 125 -10.65 16.03 6.33
CA PHE A 125 -10.00 15.05 5.47
C PHE A 125 -8.48 15.03 5.65
N ILE A 126 -7.89 13.90 5.29
CA ILE A 126 -6.44 13.71 5.17
C ILE A 126 -6.17 13.45 3.70
N LYS A 127 -5.41 14.36 3.04
CA LYS A 127 -5.05 14.23 1.63
C LYS A 127 -3.55 13.96 1.48
N LEU A 128 -3.23 12.92 0.73
CA LEU A 128 -1.87 12.55 0.39
C LEU A 128 -1.47 13.24 -0.92
N THR A 129 -0.38 14.00 -0.88
CA THR A 129 0.11 14.76 -2.03
C THR A 129 1.14 13.99 -2.85
N ALA A 130 1.80 13.02 -2.24
CA ALA A 130 2.80 12.22 -2.92
C ALA A 130 2.17 11.07 -3.74
N GLU A 131 2.80 10.74 -4.86
CA GLU A 131 2.38 9.65 -5.75
C GLU A 131 2.97 8.31 -5.32
N PRO A 132 2.29 7.19 -5.65
CA PRO A 132 2.84 5.85 -5.44
C PRO A 132 4.20 5.74 -6.14
N GLY A 133 5.21 5.20 -5.44
CA GLY A 133 6.56 5.00 -6.01
C GLY A 133 7.41 6.26 -6.09
N SER A 134 6.95 7.41 -5.63
CA SER A 134 7.80 8.59 -5.44
C SER A 134 8.88 8.34 -4.40
N ALA A 135 9.93 9.18 -4.37
CA ALA A 135 10.97 9.09 -3.32
C ALA A 135 10.39 9.23 -1.90
N GLU A 136 9.23 9.86 -1.77
CA GLU A 136 8.50 10.02 -0.51
C GLU A 136 7.76 8.73 -0.08
N ALA A 137 7.58 7.77 -1.00
CA ALA A 137 6.94 6.48 -0.74
C ALA A 137 7.92 5.37 -0.35
N ARG A 138 9.20 5.69 -0.18
CA ARG A 138 10.28 4.72 0.13
C ARG A 138 10.68 4.78 1.59
#